data_bf24af4b01e332655b7679e21e03f047
#
_entry.id   bf24af4b01e332655b7679e21e03f047
#
_cell.length_a   1.000
_cell.length_b   1.000
_cell.length_c   1.000
_cell.angle_alpha   90.00
_cell.angle_beta   90.00
_cell.angle_gamma   90.00
#
_symmetry.space_group_name_H-M   'P 1'
#
loop_
_entity.id
_entity.type
_entity.pdbx_description
1 polymer ?
#
loop_
_entity_poly.entity_id
_entity_poly.type
_entity_poly.pdbx_seq_one_letter_code
_entity_poly.pdbx_strand_id
1 'polypeptide(L)'
;QIIAELYDDSILLEKRMESFFLNLNNIVFFEKANFLFYQKQGQNYKTHSIYTINWNDEQKRRYQEEYCHMDDVLSILDSDSNVTFLTNQLFNQEVRKNSLYFQEFLLPMGLHDSIETNFSIRNRDLRGVFSIHRSNDKKNFLPDELSLVRLFQPHFCNVFKNYGRELNIGRAFHVLENYNCIGIGWF
;
A
#
# COMPACT_ATOMS: atom_id res chain seq x y z
N GLN A 1 -7.23 15.60 -13.47
CA GLN A 1 -6.01 16.14 -12.82
C GLN A 1 -5.38 15.11 -11.89
N ILE A 2 -6.13 14.55 -10.92
CA ILE A 2 -5.64 13.58 -9.92
C ILE A 2 -4.92 12.36 -10.51
N ILE A 3 -5.39 11.85 -11.65
CA ILE A 3 -4.77 10.70 -12.34
C ILE A 3 -3.48 11.14 -13.05
N ALA A 4 -3.46 12.32 -13.66
CA ALA A 4 -2.29 12.79 -14.41
C ALA A 4 -1.04 12.89 -13.52
N GLU A 5 -1.21 13.31 -12.27
CA GLU A 5 -0.12 13.45 -11.30
C GLU A 5 0.54 12.12 -10.96
N LEU A 6 -0.21 11.01 -10.96
CA LEU A 6 0.34 9.68 -10.72
C LEU A 6 1.36 9.24 -11.79
N TYR A 7 1.25 9.80 -13.00
CA TYR A 7 2.08 9.45 -14.15
C TYR A 7 3.21 10.45 -14.44
N ASP A 8 3.36 11.47 -13.62
CA ASP A 8 4.41 12.48 -13.81
C ASP A 8 5.75 11.96 -13.29
N ASP A 9 6.49 11.29 -14.15
CA ASP A 9 7.79 10.71 -13.83
C ASP A 9 8.89 11.77 -13.54
N SER A 10 8.61 13.06 -13.73
CA SER A 10 9.50 14.15 -13.30
C SER A 10 9.45 14.40 -11.79
N ILE A 11 8.44 13.87 -11.10
CA ILE A 11 8.22 14.02 -9.66
C ILE A 11 8.53 12.69 -8.96
N LEU A 12 9.22 12.77 -7.82
CA LEU A 12 9.47 11.59 -6.98
C LEU A 12 8.17 10.86 -6.63
N LEU A 13 8.20 9.53 -6.68
CA LEU A 13 7.03 8.69 -6.44
C LEU A 13 6.33 9.01 -5.11
N GLU A 14 7.08 9.27 -4.04
CA GLU A 14 6.53 9.67 -2.74
C GLU A 14 5.68 10.94 -2.85
N LYS A 15 6.15 11.94 -3.57
CA LYS A 15 5.43 13.19 -3.77
C LYS A 15 4.19 13.01 -4.66
N ARG A 16 4.28 12.15 -5.67
CA ARG A 16 3.11 11.76 -6.48
C ARG A 16 2.03 11.09 -5.64
N MET A 17 2.43 10.16 -4.75
CA MET A 17 1.50 9.49 -3.84
C MET A 17 0.89 10.46 -2.83
N GLU A 18 1.68 11.34 -2.23
CA GLU A 18 1.20 12.37 -1.32
C GLU A 18 0.15 13.28 -2.00
N SER A 19 0.46 13.80 -3.18
CA SER A 19 -0.46 14.63 -3.97
C SER A 19 -1.74 13.89 -4.33
N PHE A 20 -1.61 12.63 -4.76
CA PHE A 20 -2.76 11.77 -5.05
C PHE A 20 -3.69 11.61 -3.83
N PHE A 21 -3.14 11.30 -2.66
CA PHE A 21 -3.92 11.17 -1.43
C PHE A 21 -4.64 12.46 -1.06
N LEU A 22 -3.95 13.59 -1.14
CA LEU A 22 -4.54 14.91 -0.81
C LEU A 22 -5.70 15.23 -1.77
N ASN A 23 -5.52 15.00 -3.06
CA ASN A 23 -6.57 15.23 -4.05
C ASN A 23 -7.74 14.26 -3.92
N LEU A 24 -7.46 12.98 -3.60
CA LEU A 24 -8.51 11.99 -3.36
C LEU A 24 -9.34 12.35 -2.13
N ASN A 25 -8.71 12.83 -1.05
CA ASN A 25 -9.41 13.21 0.19
C ASN A 25 -10.41 14.36 -0.01
N ASN A 26 -10.24 15.17 -1.04
CA ASN A 26 -11.22 16.20 -1.42
C ASN A 26 -12.49 15.62 -2.06
N ILE A 27 -12.46 14.35 -2.49
CA ILE A 27 -13.57 13.68 -3.19
C ILE A 27 -14.17 12.59 -2.31
N VAL A 28 -13.32 11.79 -1.69
CA VAL A 28 -13.69 10.73 -0.74
C VAL A 28 -12.95 10.99 0.56
N PHE A 29 -13.68 11.42 1.57
CA PHE A 29 -13.08 11.73 2.87
C PHE A 29 -12.51 10.47 3.54
N PHE A 30 -11.30 10.57 4.08
CA PHE A 30 -10.65 9.57 4.93
C PHE A 30 -9.70 10.24 5.93
N GLU A 31 -9.45 9.61 7.05
CA GLU A 31 -8.49 10.09 8.06
C GLU A 31 -7.07 9.63 7.79
N LYS A 32 -6.92 8.39 7.34
CA LYS A 32 -5.61 7.80 7.07
C LYS A 32 -5.63 7.07 5.74
N ALA A 33 -4.47 7.00 5.10
CA ALA A 33 -4.31 6.26 3.85
C ALA A 33 -2.92 5.66 3.74
N ASN A 34 -2.79 4.62 2.94
CA ASN A 34 -1.50 4.01 2.65
C ASN A 34 -1.44 3.34 1.27
N PHE A 35 -0.23 3.34 0.71
CA PHE A 35 0.22 2.38 -0.28
C PHE A 35 1.25 1.48 0.39
N LEU A 36 0.97 0.19 0.42
CA LEU A 36 1.86 -0.84 0.94
C LEU A 36 2.34 -1.71 -0.21
N PHE A 37 3.63 -1.97 -0.23
CA PHE A 37 4.24 -2.84 -1.20
C PHE A 37 4.83 -4.05 -0.50
N TYR A 38 4.48 -5.23 -0.96
CA TYR A 38 4.93 -6.49 -0.40
C TYR A 38 5.72 -7.29 -1.42
N GLN A 39 6.81 -7.87 -0.97
CA GLN A 39 7.54 -8.85 -1.75
C GLN A 39 7.22 -10.25 -1.23
N LYS A 40 6.79 -11.15 -2.12
CA LYS A 40 6.56 -12.56 -1.79
C LYS A 40 7.90 -13.24 -1.55
N GLN A 41 8.00 -13.97 -0.42
CA GLN A 41 9.16 -14.77 -0.03
C GLN A 41 8.69 -16.16 0.37
N GLY A 42 8.66 -17.09 -0.60
CA GLY A 42 8.05 -18.38 -0.41
C GLY A 42 6.54 -18.28 -0.20
N GLN A 43 6.05 -18.68 0.96
CA GLN A 43 4.63 -18.55 1.33
C GLN A 43 4.29 -17.26 2.10
N ASN A 44 5.28 -16.45 2.43
CA ASN A 44 5.11 -15.25 3.23
C ASN A 44 5.29 -13.99 2.39
N TYR A 45 4.78 -12.87 2.93
CA TYR A 45 4.97 -11.54 2.39
C TYR A 45 5.82 -10.72 3.34
N LYS A 46 6.78 -9.99 2.79
CA LYS A 46 7.56 -9.00 3.52
C LYS A 46 7.24 -7.61 2.98
N THR A 47 7.00 -6.66 3.86
CA THR A 47 6.84 -5.26 3.48
C THR A 47 8.11 -4.76 2.81
N HIS A 48 7.97 -4.20 1.60
CA HIS A 48 9.05 -3.64 0.82
C HIS A 48 9.12 -2.12 0.99
N SER A 49 7.98 -1.43 0.85
CA SER A 49 7.87 0.02 0.98
C SER A 49 6.49 0.40 1.53
N ILE A 50 6.44 1.52 2.23
CA ILE A 50 5.23 2.10 2.79
C ILE A 50 5.18 3.58 2.44
N TYR A 51 4.06 4.01 1.85
CA TYR A 51 3.71 5.43 1.66
C TYR A 51 2.41 5.69 2.40
N THR A 52 2.38 6.69 3.27
CA THR A 52 1.23 6.89 4.15
C THR A 52 0.87 8.36 4.27
N ILE A 53 -0.41 8.61 4.57
CA ILE A 53 -0.92 9.88 5.03
C ILE A 53 -1.45 9.71 6.46
N ASN A 54 -1.06 10.64 7.33
CA ASN A 54 -1.46 10.69 8.72
C ASN A 54 -1.04 9.48 9.59
N TRP A 55 -0.01 8.75 9.16
CA TRP A 55 0.68 7.79 10.00
C TRP A 55 1.95 8.44 10.55
N ASN A 56 2.19 8.31 11.84
CA ASN A 56 3.48 8.71 12.43
C ASN A 56 4.53 7.60 12.24
N ASP A 57 5.78 7.92 12.51
CA ASP A 57 6.91 7.00 12.28
C ASP A 57 6.83 5.75 13.16
N GLU A 58 6.30 5.85 14.37
CA GLU A 58 6.08 4.72 15.27
C GLU A 58 5.02 3.76 14.70
N GLN A 59 3.93 4.28 14.14
CA GLN A 59 2.90 3.47 13.48
C GLN A 59 3.47 2.71 12.28
N LYS A 60 4.30 3.37 11.46
CA LYS A 60 4.98 2.72 10.33
C LYS A 60 5.92 1.62 10.79
N ARG A 61 6.74 1.91 11.79
CA ARG A 61 7.70 0.94 12.38
C ARG A 61 6.95 -0.28 12.92
N ARG A 62 5.94 -0.07 13.78
CA ARG A 62 5.14 -1.16 14.36
C ARG A 62 4.47 -2.00 13.29
N TYR A 63 3.91 -1.38 12.26
CA TYR A 63 3.33 -2.13 11.15
C TYR A 63 4.37 -3.05 10.49
N GLN A 64 5.54 -2.51 10.14
CA GLN A 64 6.58 -3.27 9.45
C GLN A 64 7.19 -4.40 10.27
N GLU A 65 7.41 -4.16 11.57
CA GLU A 65 8.11 -5.09 12.45
C GLU A 65 7.18 -6.09 13.13
N GLU A 66 5.96 -5.68 13.48
CA GLU A 66 5.08 -6.43 14.36
C GLU A 66 3.82 -6.95 13.66
N TYR A 67 3.17 -6.17 12.78
CA TYR A 67 1.80 -6.46 12.33
C TYR A 67 1.66 -6.79 10.84
N CYS A 68 2.63 -6.51 10.00
CA CYS A 68 2.50 -6.70 8.55
C CYS A 68 2.16 -8.14 8.15
N HIS A 69 2.55 -9.13 8.95
CA HIS A 69 2.28 -10.55 8.71
C HIS A 69 0.90 -11.01 9.22
N MET A 70 0.18 -10.15 9.95
CA MET A 70 -1.17 -10.39 10.49
C MET A 70 -2.24 -9.59 9.76
N ASP A 71 -1.85 -8.77 8.77
CA ASP A 71 -2.80 -7.93 8.04
C ASP A 71 -3.81 -8.78 7.27
N ASP A 72 -5.08 -8.49 7.48
CA ASP A 72 -6.20 -9.22 6.86
C ASP A 72 -6.08 -9.31 5.34
N VAL A 73 -5.57 -8.24 4.74
CA VAL A 73 -5.43 -8.10 3.28
C VAL A 73 -4.45 -9.10 2.67
N LEU A 74 -3.53 -9.67 3.45
CA LEU A 74 -2.59 -10.69 2.96
C LEU A 74 -3.30 -11.92 2.41
N SER A 75 -4.46 -12.28 2.97
CA SER A 75 -5.25 -13.43 2.53
C SER A 75 -5.76 -13.30 1.08
N ILE A 76 -5.85 -12.08 0.57
CA ILE A 76 -6.31 -11.80 -0.80
C ILE A 76 -5.17 -11.47 -1.77
N LEU A 77 -3.95 -11.25 -1.28
CA LEU A 77 -2.80 -10.94 -2.15
C LEU A 77 -2.38 -12.10 -3.05
N ASP A 78 -2.67 -13.32 -2.65
CA ASP A 78 -2.38 -14.52 -3.46
C ASP A 78 -3.38 -14.71 -4.61
N SER A 79 -4.52 -14.01 -4.59
CA SER A 79 -5.42 -14.02 -5.72
C SER A 79 -4.80 -13.24 -6.89
N ASP A 80 -4.84 -13.80 -8.09
CA ASP A 80 -4.38 -13.12 -9.32
C ASP A 80 -5.32 -11.99 -9.75
N SER A 81 -6.41 -11.77 -9.03
CA SER A 81 -7.39 -10.74 -9.31
C SER A 81 -7.02 -9.44 -8.59
N ASN A 82 -6.95 -8.35 -9.37
CA ASN A 82 -6.93 -7.01 -8.80
C ASN A 82 -8.36 -6.66 -8.38
N VAL A 83 -8.59 -6.41 -7.11
CA VAL A 83 -9.94 -6.12 -6.58
C VAL A 83 -9.92 -4.88 -5.69
N THR A 84 -11.02 -4.12 -5.74
CA THR A 84 -11.32 -3.02 -4.81
C THR A 84 -12.56 -3.38 -4.02
N PHE A 85 -12.48 -3.32 -2.70
CA PHE A 85 -13.54 -3.79 -1.81
C PHE A 85 -13.63 -2.98 -0.51
N LEU A 86 -14.79 -3.10 0.13
CA LEU A 86 -14.99 -2.65 1.52
C LEU A 86 -14.63 -3.79 2.47
N THR A 87 -13.79 -3.52 3.45
CA THR A 87 -13.39 -4.56 4.43
C THR A 87 -14.56 -5.10 5.24
N ASN A 88 -15.56 -4.26 5.51
CA ASN A 88 -16.78 -4.69 6.21
C ASN A 88 -17.69 -5.62 5.39
N GLN A 89 -17.52 -5.68 4.05
CA GLN A 89 -18.25 -6.57 3.17
C GLN A 89 -17.51 -7.88 2.88
N LEU A 90 -16.18 -7.82 2.82
CA LEU A 90 -15.36 -8.97 2.44
C LEU A 90 -15.01 -9.87 3.64
N PHE A 91 -14.70 -9.27 4.78
CA PHE A 91 -14.26 -9.99 5.98
C PHE A 91 -15.37 -10.17 6.99
N ASN A 92 -15.38 -11.32 7.68
CA ASN A 92 -16.24 -11.50 8.84
C ASN A 92 -15.83 -10.52 9.94
N GLN A 93 -16.70 -9.57 10.24
CA GLN A 93 -16.41 -8.46 11.15
C GLN A 93 -16.21 -8.91 12.60
N GLU A 94 -16.87 -9.96 13.03
CA GLU A 94 -16.69 -10.51 14.38
C GLU A 94 -15.30 -11.14 14.52
N VAL A 95 -14.88 -11.93 13.56
CA VAL A 95 -13.53 -12.53 13.52
C VAL A 95 -12.48 -11.45 13.45
N ARG A 96 -12.64 -10.47 12.55
CA ARG A 96 -11.71 -9.36 12.35
C ARG A 96 -11.51 -8.54 13.62
N LYS A 97 -12.59 -8.14 14.29
CA LYS A 97 -12.56 -7.36 15.53
C LYS A 97 -11.86 -8.08 16.69
N ASN A 98 -11.81 -9.40 16.66
CA ASN A 98 -11.13 -10.21 17.67
C ASN A 98 -9.68 -10.56 17.27
N SER A 99 -9.20 -10.14 16.11
CA SER A 99 -7.80 -10.36 15.70
C SER A 99 -6.84 -9.44 16.46
N LEU A 100 -5.62 -9.89 16.71
CA LEU A 100 -4.56 -9.08 17.33
C LEU A 100 -4.27 -7.84 16.49
N TYR A 101 -4.24 -7.98 15.16
CA TYR A 101 -4.03 -6.87 14.24
C TYR A 101 -5.06 -5.76 14.44
N PHE A 102 -6.33 -6.12 14.55
CA PHE A 102 -7.38 -5.11 14.78
C PHE A 102 -7.25 -4.49 16.16
N GLN A 103 -7.13 -5.30 17.22
CA GLN A 103 -7.15 -4.85 18.61
C GLN A 103 -5.92 -4.01 18.99
N GLU A 104 -4.75 -4.41 18.54
CA GLU A 104 -3.48 -3.81 18.98
C GLU A 104 -2.91 -2.78 17.99
N PHE A 105 -3.40 -2.78 16.74
CA PHE A 105 -2.92 -1.86 15.74
C PHE A 105 -4.01 -0.94 15.18
N LEU A 106 -5.09 -1.47 14.57
CA LEU A 106 -6.10 -0.62 13.94
C LEU A 106 -6.94 0.15 14.95
N LEU A 107 -7.40 -0.51 16.01
CA LEU A 107 -8.24 0.11 17.04
C LEU A 107 -7.54 1.27 17.79
N PRO A 108 -6.27 1.14 18.24
CA PRO A 108 -5.53 2.26 18.83
C PRO A 108 -5.30 3.43 17.87
N MET A 109 -5.27 3.17 16.56
CA MET A 109 -5.23 4.22 15.54
C MET A 109 -6.60 4.85 15.28
N GLY A 110 -7.66 4.37 15.94
CA GLY A 110 -9.03 4.80 15.75
C GLY A 110 -9.69 4.29 14.48
N LEU A 111 -9.06 3.36 13.75
CA LEU A 111 -9.52 2.90 12.44
C LEU A 111 -10.58 1.81 12.56
N HIS A 112 -11.63 1.93 11.75
CA HIS A 112 -12.78 1.04 11.81
C HIS A 112 -13.17 0.47 10.46
N ASP A 113 -13.28 1.32 9.44
CA ASP A 113 -13.74 0.96 8.12
C ASP A 113 -12.72 1.36 7.07
N SER A 114 -12.58 0.56 6.02
CA SER A 114 -11.65 0.83 4.94
C SER A 114 -12.17 0.42 3.57
N ILE A 115 -11.74 1.17 2.55
CA ILE A 115 -11.74 0.73 1.16
C ILE A 115 -10.32 0.31 0.83
N GLU A 116 -10.18 -0.88 0.28
CA GLU A 116 -8.90 -1.44 -0.09
C GLU A 116 -8.87 -1.88 -1.54
N THR A 117 -7.73 -1.68 -2.17
CA THR A 117 -7.46 -2.13 -3.53
C THR A 117 -6.18 -2.93 -3.51
N ASN A 118 -6.27 -4.24 -3.76
CA ASN A 118 -5.10 -5.04 -4.02
C ASN A 118 -4.77 -5.05 -5.51
N PHE A 119 -3.50 -5.16 -5.82
CA PHE A 119 -3.04 -5.29 -7.20
C PHE A 119 -1.75 -6.10 -7.25
N SER A 120 -1.65 -6.90 -8.29
CA SER A 120 -0.49 -7.73 -8.58
C SER A 120 0.19 -7.29 -9.86
N ILE A 121 1.50 -7.45 -9.92
CA ILE A 121 2.26 -7.31 -11.15
C ILE A 121 2.58 -8.71 -11.64
N ARG A 122 1.97 -9.10 -12.77
CA ARG A 122 2.20 -10.43 -13.37
C ARG A 122 3.70 -10.71 -13.53
N ASN A 123 4.10 -11.92 -13.19
CA ASN A 123 5.47 -12.44 -13.22
C ASN A 123 6.46 -11.76 -12.25
N ARG A 124 5.99 -11.09 -11.21
CA ARG A 124 6.82 -10.54 -10.15
C ARG A 124 6.25 -10.92 -8.79
N ASP A 125 7.12 -11.23 -7.86
CA ASP A 125 6.75 -11.49 -6.46
C ASP A 125 6.38 -10.20 -5.70
N LEU A 126 6.01 -9.16 -6.44
CA LEU A 126 5.60 -7.89 -5.88
C LEU A 126 4.08 -7.78 -5.89
N ARG A 127 3.53 -7.42 -4.74
CA ARG A 127 2.11 -7.14 -4.52
C ARG A 127 1.96 -5.76 -3.94
N GLY A 128 0.85 -5.11 -4.22
CA GLY A 128 0.54 -3.81 -3.68
C GLY A 128 -0.87 -3.74 -3.11
N VAL A 129 -1.02 -2.91 -2.08
CA VAL A 129 -2.29 -2.54 -1.48
C VAL A 129 -2.36 -1.03 -1.38
N PHE A 130 -3.45 -0.49 -1.86
CA PHE A 130 -3.88 0.86 -1.57
C PHE A 130 -5.04 0.80 -0.59
N SER A 131 -4.98 1.59 0.48
CA SER A 131 -6.04 1.63 1.49
C SER A 131 -6.35 3.05 1.89
N ILE A 132 -7.64 3.34 2.09
CA ILE A 132 -8.13 4.54 2.78
C ILE A 132 -9.00 4.11 3.94
N HIS A 133 -8.87 4.80 5.08
CA HIS A 133 -9.46 4.40 6.35
C HIS A 133 -10.29 5.50 6.97
N ARG A 134 -11.38 5.12 7.64
CA ARG A 134 -12.21 5.98 8.50
C ARG A 134 -12.20 5.50 9.95
N SER A 135 -12.35 6.45 10.85
CA SER A 135 -12.46 6.22 12.28
C SER A 135 -13.89 5.87 12.70
N ASN A 136 -14.03 5.35 13.92
CA ASN A 136 -15.31 4.91 14.51
C ASN A 136 -16.35 6.03 14.64
N ASP A 137 -15.93 7.28 14.76
CA ASP A 137 -16.82 8.43 14.89
C ASP A 137 -17.35 8.94 13.55
N LYS A 138 -16.91 8.34 12.45
CA LYS A 138 -17.35 8.69 11.10
C LYS A 138 -18.30 7.63 10.53
N LYS A 139 -19.07 8.05 9.53
CA LYS A 139 -19.92 7.12 8.77
C LYS A 139 -19.05 6.17 7.97
N ASN A 140 -19.49 4.92 7.86
CA ASN A 140 -18.86 3.93 6.98
C ASN A 140 -18.79 4.45 5.54
N PHE A 141 -17.87 3.90 4.76
CA PHE A 141 -17.82 4.16 3.33
C PHE A 141 -19.09 3.67 2.63
N LEU A 142 -19.52 4.45 1.64
CA LEU A 142 -20.71 4.17 0.86
C LEU A 142 -20.34 3.39 -0.43
N PRO A 143 -21.30 2.65 -1.03
CA PRO A 143 -21.08 1.97 -2.31
C PRO A 143 -20.64 2.88 -3.45
N ASP A 144 -21.09 4.13 -3.48
CA ASP A 144 -20.71 5.10 -4.51
C ASP A 144 -19.23 5.53 -4.33
N GLU A 145 -18.76 5.66 -3.09
CA GLU A 145 -17.37 5.95 -2.78
C GLU A 145 -16.46 4.77 -3.17
N LEU A 146 -16.91 3.54 -2.90
CA LEU A 146 -16.23 2.33 -3.39
C LEU A 146 -16.13 2.32 -4.92
N SER A 147 -17.23 2.65 -5.60
CA SER A 147 -17.28 2.68 -7.06
C SER A 147 -16.32 3.71 -7.64
N LEU A 148 -16.21 4.87 -6.99
CA LEU A 148 -15.27 5.92 -7.37
C LEU A 148 -13.82 5.48 -7.15
N VAL A 149 -13.48 4.90 -6.00
CA VAL A 149 -12.12 4.41 -5.72
C VAL A 149 -11.72 3.30 -6.70
N ARG A 150 -12.67 2.46 -7.10
CA ARG A 150 -12.45 1.40 -8.09
C ARG A 150 -11.97 1.92 -9.45
N LEU A 151 -12.32 3.16 -9.83
CA LEU A 151 -11.85 3.77 -11.08
C LEU A 151 -10.33 4.00 -11.09
N PHE A 152 -9.70 4.12 -9.92
CA PHE A 152 -8.25 4.31 -9.82
C PHE A 152 -7.45 3.00 -9.92
N GLN A 153 -8.08 1.84 -9.72
CA GLN A 153 -7.42 0.54 -9.72
C GLN A 153 -6.54 0.27 -10.96
N PRO A 154 -6.99 0.51 -12.20
CA PRO A 154 -6.14 0.30 -13.38
C PRO A 154 -4.91 1.21 -13.38
N HIS A 155 -5.05 2.41 -12.82
CA HIS A 155 -3.95 3.38 -12.71
C HIS A 155 -2.91 2.94 -11.70
N PHE A 156 -3.31 2.40 -10.55
CA PHE A 156 -2.38 1.79 -9.59
C PHE A 156 -1.59 0.66 -10.24
N CYS A 157 -2.24 -0.26 -10.94
CA CYS A 157 -1.56 -1.34 -11.66
C CYS A 157 -0.51 -0.83 -12.65
N ASN A 158 -0.78 0.28 -13.34
CA ASN A 158 0.16 0.85 -14.32
C ASN A 158 1.34 1.56 -13.64
N VAL A 159 1.09 2.39 -12.64
CA VAL A 159 2.15 3.06 -11.85
C VAL A 159 3.09 2.02 -11.24
N PHE A 160 2.54 0.91 -10.73
CA PHE A 160 3.34 -0.17 -10.15
C PHE A 160 4.15 -0.97 -11.14
N LYS A 161 3.70 -1.12 -12.39
CA LYS A 161 4.53 -1.74 -13.43
C LYS A 161 5.83 -0.96 -13.63
N ASN A 162 5.74 0.36 -13.60
CA ASN A 162 6.89 1.25 -13.73
C ASN A 162 7.77 1.22 -12.48
N TYR A 163 7.18 1.31 -11.31
CA TYR A 163 7.88 1.21 -10.03
C TYR A 163 8.70 -0.07 -9.89
N GLY A 164 8.13 -1.21 -10.29
CA GLY A 164 8.88 -2.47 -10.29
C GLY A 164 10.09 -2.47 -11.23
N ARG A 165 10.17 -1.60 -12.26
CA ARG A 165 11.37 -1.39 -13.09
C ARG A 165 12.38 -0.51 -12.37
N GLU A 166 11.92 0.58 -11.75
CA GLU A 166 12.77 1.50 -10.96
C GLU A 166 13.47 0.78 -9.80
N LEU A 167 12.76 -0.11 -9.09
CA LEU A 167 13.34 -0.95 -8.04
C LEU A 167 14.46 -1.87 -8.54
N ASN A 168 14.31 -2.46 -9.73
CA ASN A 168 15.33 -3.32 -10.30
C ASN A 168 16.56 -2.52 -10.72
N ILE A 169 16.37 -1.31 -11.25
CA ILE A 169 17.47 -0.39 -11.60
C ILE A 169 18.17 0.05 -10.31
N GLY A 170 17.45 0.47 -9.27
CA GLY A 170 18.02 0.86 -7.98
C GLY A 170 18.83 -0.25 -7.32
N ARG A 171 18.36 -1.50 -7.37
CA ARG A 171 19.12 -2.67 -6.88
C ARG A 171 20.38 -2.91 -7.69
N ALA A 172 20.32 -2.77 -9.01
CA ALA A 172 21.50 -2.91 -9.87
C ALA A 172 22.53 -1.84 -9.54
N PHE A 173 22.15 -0.60 -9.34
CA PHE A 173 23.05 0.47 -8.92
C PHE A 173 23.66 0.22 -7.55
N HIS A 174 22.85 -0.19 -6.55
CA HIS A 174 23.36 -0.49 -5.21
C HIS A 174 24.33 -1.68 -5.19
N VAL A 175 24.10 -2.68 -6.03
CA VAL A 175 25.07 -3.78 -6.23
C VAL A 175 26.34 -3.25 -6.85
N LEU A 176 26.28 -2.40 -7.89
CA LEU A 176 27.44 -1.83 -8.54
C LEU A 176 28.24 -0.89 -7.62
N GLU A 177 27.58 -0.09 -6.79
CA GLU A 177 28.24 0.74 -5.78
C GLU A 177 29.00 -0.10 -4.76
N ASN A 178 28.41 -1.20 -4.29
CA ASN A 178 29.07 -2.12 -3.36
C ASN A 178 30.24 -2.87 -4.00
N TYR A 179 30.21 -3.15 -5.30
CA TYR A 179 31.33 -3.72 -6.02
C TYR A 179 32.48 -2.70 -6.25
N ASN A 180 32.15 -1.41 -6.47
CA ASN A 180 33.16 -0.35 -6.59
C ASN A 180 33.85 0.00 -5.25
N CYS A 181 33.28 -0.36 -4.12
CA CYS A 181 33.93 -0.25 -2.81
C CYS A 181 34.95 -1.37 -2.53
N ILE A 182 34.99 -2.42 -3.36
CA ILE A 182 36.05 -3.43 -3.32
C ILE A 182 37.11 -2.97 -4.31
N GLY A 183 38.06 -2.16 -3.80
CA GLY A 183 39.07 -1.44 -4.55
C GLY A 183 39.75 -2.28 -5.63
N ILE A 184 39.60 -1.87 -6.87
CA ILE A 184 40.59 -2.12 -7.93
C ILE A 184 41.56 -0.95 -7.84
N GLY A 185 42.59 -1.10 -7.02
CA GLY A 185 43.77 -0.24 -7.11
C GLY A 185 44.40 -0.47 -8.48
N TRP A 186 44.42 0.55 -9.30
CA TRP A 186 45.26 0.57 -10.51
C TRP A 186 46.72 0.80 -10.05
N PHE A 187 47.55 -0.19 -10.32
CA PHE A 187 49.02 -0.01 -10.31
C PHE A 187 49.47 0.61 -11.62
#